data_3f8317b1b45b10477d7fb7062073ec5d
#
_entry.id   3f8317b1b45b10477d7fb7062073ec5d
#
_cell.length_a   1.000
_cell.length_b   1.000
_cell.length_c   1.000
_cell.angle_alpha   90.00
_cell.angle_beta   90.00
_cell.angle_gamma   90.00
#
_symmetry.space_group_name_H-M   'P 1'
#
loop_
_entity.id
_entity.type
_entity.pdbx_description
1 polymer ?
#
loop_
_entity_poly.entity_id
_entity_poly.type
_entity_poly.pdbx_seq_one_letter_code
_entity_poly.pdbx_strand_id
1 'polypeptide(L)'
;MHYLGDQQTLAAHGVDVPVEAMTAYAGTTNQLRFELFKERYHLSETIDSLIAEREAIMIRLVRESDAGPTAGSVELLKSIKAAGLKTAVASSSSYPFIHAVLEKLGIVAYFDLIFSGEEVKNGKPAPDVFLETCEKLKETPETCVVIEDSANGVLAAVRAGMTCLGYQNPTSGEQDLSKANAVINDFRTIDADFLIHLSEKNDIVH
;
A
#
# COMPACT_ATOMS: atom_id res chain seq x y z
N MET A 1 11.71 -4.54 -4.40
CA MET A 1 10.85 -5.47 -5.16
C MET A 1 10.33 -4.87 -6.46
N HIS A 2 9.72 -3.67 -6.48
CA HIS A 2 9.16 -3.05 -7.71
C HIS A 2 10.18 -2.95 -8.85
N TYR A 3 11.38 -2.44 -8.60
CA TYR A 3 12.42 -2.34 -9.63
C TYR A 3 12.88 -3.70 -10.19
N LEU A 4 12.86 -4.74 -9.36
CA LEU A 4 13.17 -6.09 -9.80
C LEU A 4 12.07 -6.65 -10.74
N GLY A 5 10.81 -6.32 -10.47
CA GLY A 5 9.70 -6.65 -11.36
C GLY A 5 9.85 -5.99 -12.74
N ASP A 6 10.18 -4.70 -12.76
CA ASP A 6 10.42 -3.95 -13.99
C ASP A 6 11.60 -4.55 -14.79
N GLN A 7 12.73 -4.83 -14.11
CA GLN A 7 13.89 -5.46 -14.72
C GLN A 7 13.57 -6.84 -15.32
N GLN A 8 12.86 -7.70 -14.58
CA GLN A 8 12.52 -9.04 -15.08
C GLN A 8 11.56 -8.99 -16.26
N THR A 9 10.64 -8.02 -16.27
CA THR A 9 9.78 -7.81 -17.45
C THR A 9 10.60 -7.44 -18.67
N LEU A 10 11.53 -6.49 -18.54
CA LEU A 10 12.43 -6.11 -19.62
C LEU A 10 13.30 -7.29 -20.09
N ALA A 11 13.85 -8.06 -19.15
CA ALA A 11 14.68 -9.23 -19.46
C ALA A 11 13.91 -10.31 -20.25
N ALA A 12 12.61 -10.50 -19.99
CA ALA A 12 11.77 -11.42 -20.76
C ALA A 12 11.64 -11.04 -22.25
N HIS A 13 11.86 -9.76 -22.57
CA HIS A 13 11.87 -9.21 -23.93
C HIS A 13 13.30 -8.95 -24.46
N GLY A 14 14.32 -9.60 -23.87
CA GLY A 14 15.70 -9.52 -24.32
C GLY A 14 16.44 -8.22 -23.96
N VAL A 15 15.88 -7.42 -23.08
CA VAL A 15 16.47 -6.16 -22.61
C VAL A 15 17.14 -6.38 -21.25
N ASP A 16 18.46 -6.49 -21.26
CA ASP A 16 19.27 -6.64 -20.02
C ASP A 16 19.66 -5.27 -19.46
N VAL A 17 19.06 -4.90 -18.35
CA VAL A 17 19.27 -3.62 -17.66
C VAL A 17 19.50 -3.90 -16.17
N PRO A 18 20.53 -3.29 -15.54
CA PRO A 18 20.71 -3.46 -14.12
C PRO A 18 19.57 -2.84 -13.31
N VAL A 19 19.20 -3.47 -12.20
CA VAL A 19 18.04 -3.03 -11.38
C VAL A 19 18.21 -1.60 -10.85
N GLU A 20 19.43 -1.16 -10.64
CA GLU A 20 19.77 0.19 -10.20
C GLU A 20 19.36 1.25 -11.23
N ALA A 21 19.38 0.92 -12.52
CA ALA A 21 18.93 1.85 -13.57
C ALA A 21 17.41 2.13 -13.50
N MET A 22 16.65 1.25 -12.83
CA MET A 22 15.21 1.45 -12.63
C MET A 22 14.91 2.60 -11.67
N THR A 23 15.86 3.02 -10.84
CA THR A 23 15.70 4.16 -9.92
C THR A 23 15.42 5.47 -10.65
N ALA A 24 15.89 5.61 -11.89
CA ALA A 24 15.62 6.78 -12.74
C ALA A 24 14.11 6.97 -13.04
N TYR A 25 13.31 5.93 -12.85
CA TYR A 25 11.86 5.94 -13.09
C TYR A 25 11.05 5.99 -11.79
N ALA A 26 11.71 6.28 -10.65
CA ALA A 26 11.02 6.41 -9.36
C ALA A 26 9.92 7.47 -9.44
N GLY A 27 8.77 7.15 -8.83
CA GLY A 27 7.61 8.07 -8.80
C GLY A 27 6.76 8.11 -10.07
N THR A 28 7.15 7.42 -11.14
CA THR A 28 6.30 7.29 -12.33
C THR A 28 5.19 6.26 -12.12
N THR A 29 4.04 6.47 -12.78
CA THR A 29 3.00 5.43 -12.86
C THR A 29 3.49 4.25 -13.71
N ASN A 30 2.87 3.08 -13.56
CA ASN A 30 3.17 1.92 -14.42
C ASN A 30 2.99 2.27 -15.90
N GLN A 31 1.88 2.94 -16.23
CA GLN A 31 1.58 3.37 -17.60
C GLN A 31 2.74 4.19 -18.21
N LEU A 32 3.08 5.32 -17.58
CA LEU A 32 4.14 6.19 -18.05
C LEU A 32 5.50 5.47 -18.12
N ARG A 33 5.81 4.66 -17.12
CA ARG A 33 7.08 3.94 -17.07
C ARG A 33 7.22 2.95 -18.23
N PHE A 34 6.17 2.19 -18.54
CA PHE A 34 6.20 1.25 -19.66
C PHE A 34 6.10 1.95 -21.02
N GLU A 35 5.49 3.12 -21.14
CA GLU A 35 5.59 3.97 -22.33
C GLU A 35 7.06 4.36 -22.59
N LEU A 36 7.77 4.82 -21.56
CA LEU A 36 9.19 5.18 -21.66
C LEU A 36 10.07 3.95 -21.99
N PHE A 37 9.78 2.79 -21.39
CA PHE A 37 10.52 1.56 -21.73
C PHE A 37 10.26 1.14 -23.18
N LYS A 38 9.00 1.19 -23.63
CA LYS A 38 8.63 0.83 -25.00
C LYS A 38 9.36 1.70 -26.02
N GLU A 39 9.40 3.00 -25.80
CA GLU A 39 10.14 3.94 -26.64
C GLU A 39 11.65 3.66 -26.60
N ARG A 40 12.22 3.58 -25.41
CA ARG A 40 13.68 3.44 -25.20
C ARG A 40 14.26 2.15 -25.73
N TYR A 41 13.53 1.04 -25.54
CA TYR A 41 14.00 -0.33 -25.85
C TYR A 41 13.31 -0.94 -27.07
N HIS A 42 12.46 -0.16 -27.77
CA HIS A 42 11.76 -0.58 -28.97
C HIS A 42 10.92 -1.86 -28.79
N LEU A 43 10.22 -1.96 -27.64
CA LEU A 43 9.38 -3.12 -27.36
C LEU A 43 8.18 -3.17 -28.31
N SER A 44 7.85 -4.36 -28.80
CA SER A 44 6.74 -4.60 -29.73
C SER A 44 5.38 -4.69 -29.04
N GLU A 45 5.39 -5.17 -27.80
CA GLU A 45 4.22 -5.47 -26.99
C GLU A 45 3.38 -4.23 -26.68
N THR A 46 2.10 -4.43 -26.39
CA THR A 46 1.24 -3.36 -25.89
C THR A 46 1.62 -3.00 -24.44
N ILE A 47 1.37 -1.76 -24.05
CA ILE A 47 1.63 -1.30 -22.67
C ILE A 47 0.84 -2.16 -21.66
N ASP A 48 -0.43 -2.44 -21.96
CA ASP A 48 -1.29 -3.26 -21.10
C ASP A 48 -0.73 -4.69 -20.92
N SER A 49 -0.18 -5.28 -21.99
CA SER A 49 0.46 -6.60 -21.91
C SER A 49 1.69 -6.59 -21.03
N LEU A 50 2.55 -5.56 -21.17
CA LEU A 50 3.75 -5.41 -20.36
C LEU A 50 3.43 -5.19 -18.87
N ILE A 51 2.40 -4.40 -18.57
CA ILE A 51 1.92 -4.17 -17.21
C ILE A 51 1.37 -5.46 -16.60
N ALA A 52 0.57 -6.23 -17.35
CA ALA A 52 0.03 -7.52 -16.90
C ALA A 52 1.15 -8.55 -16.65
N GLU A 53 2.15 -8.62 -17.53
CA GLU A 53 3.31 -9.49 -17.35
C GLU A 53 4.12 -9.10 -16.11
N ARG A 54 4.38 -7.82 -15.94
CA ARG A 54 5.03 -7.30 -14.73
C ARG A 54 4.27 -7.69 -13.46
N GLU A 55 2.96 -7.58 -13.47
CA GLU A 55 2.13 -7.97 -12.34
C GLU A 55 2.28 -9.46 -12.01
N ALA A 56 2.24 -10.32 -13.02
CA ALA A 56 2.45 -11.76 -12.84
C ALA A 56 3.84 -12.07 -12.26
N ILE A 57 4.88 -11.37 -12.72
CA ILE A 57 6.23 -11.46 -12.19
C ILE A 57 6.27 -11.00 -10.72
N MET A 58 5.65 -9.88 -10.39
CA MET A 58 5.59 -9.36 -9.02
C MET A 58 4.89 -10.33 -8.07
N ILE A 59 3.78 -10.93 -8.48
CA ILE A 59 3.07 -11.95 -7.71
C ILE A 59 3.96 -13.17 -7.45
N ARG A 60 4.67 -13.64 -8.48
CA ARG A 60 5.63 -14.74 -8.35
C ARG A 60 6.73 -14.40 -7.35
N LEU A 61 7.36 -13.22 -7.49
CA LEU A 61 8.42 -12.75 -6.60
C LEU A 61 7.97 -12.67 -5.13
N VAL A 62 6.73 -12.22 -4.88
CA VAL A 62 6.15 -12.22 -3.54
C VAL A 62 6.04 -13.65 -3.01
N ARG A 63 5.47 -14.56 -3.77
CA ARG A 63 5.26 -15.97 -3.35
C ARG A 63 6.56 -16.70 -3.05
N GLU A 64 7.60 -16.43 -3.83
CA GLU A 64 8.95 -17.04 -3.70
C GLU A 64 9.83 -16.36 -2.64
N SER A 65 9.48 -15.16 -2.18
CA SER A 65 10.27 -14.42 -1.21
C SER A 65 10.24 -15.04 0.19
N ASP A 66 11.23 -14.72 1.02
CA ASP A 66 11.25 -15.05 2.45
C ASP A 66 10.53 -13.99 3.31
N ALA A 67 9.72 -13.12 2.68
CA ALA A 67 9.02 -12.05 3.37
C ALA A 67 8.02 -12.60 4.39
N GLY A 68 8.07 -12.05 5.58
CA GLY A 68 7.12 -12.30 6.66
C GLY A 68 6.43 -10.99 7.09
N PRO A 69 5.44 -11.09 7.99
CA PRO A 69 4.79 -9.92 8.54
C PRO A 69 5.78 -9.01 9.26
N THR A 70 5.56 -7.70 9.18
CA THR A 70 6.32 -6.72 9.98
C THR A 70 6.17 -7.05 11.46
N ALA A 71 7.27 -6.94 12.22
CA ALA A 71 7.28 -7.27 13.65
C ALA A 71 6.18 -6.51 14.42
N GLY A 72 5.37 -7.22 15.19
CA GLY A 72 4.25 -6.69 15.97
C GLY A 72 2.95 -6.47 15.17
N SER A 73 2.97 -6.53 13.83
CA SER A 73 1.75 -6.27 13.03
C SER A 73 0.67 -7.33 13.23
N VAL A 74 1.04 -8.59 13.37
CA VAL A 74 0.08 -9.68 13.61
C VAL A 74 -0.54 -9.57 15.00
N GLU A 75 0.25 -9.21 16.01
CA GLU A 75 -0.21 -9.00 17.38
C GLU A 75 -1.18 -7.82 17.43
N LEU A 76 -0.88 -6.74 16.72
CA LEU A 76 -1.79 -5.59 16.58
C LEU A 76 -3.10 -6.01 15.91
N LEU A 77 -3.06 -6.73 14.79
CA LEU A 77 -4.26 -7.24 14.11
C LEU A 77 -5.11 -8.12 15.04
N LYS A 78 -4.48 -8.98 15.85
CA LYS A 78 -5.17 -9.79 16.85
C LYS A 78 -5.86 -8.93 17.92
N SER A 79 -5.17 -7.89 18.43
CA SER A 79 -5.75 -6.99 19.43
C SER A 79 -6.94 -6.22 18.87
N ILE A 80 -6.85 -5.74 17.62
CA ILE A 80 -7.94 -5.05 16.93
C ILE A 80 -9.16 -5.97 16.77
N LYS A 81 -8.96 -7.22 16.36
CA LYS A 81 -10.04 -8.20 16.26
C LYS A 81 -10.66 -8.56 17.62
N ALA A 82 -9.85 -8.68 18.67
CA ALA A 82 -10.32 -8.93 20.03
C ALA A 82 -11.17 -7.76 20.57
N ALA A 83 -10.87 -6.53 20.17
CA ALA A 83 -11.66 -5.34 20.48
C ALA A 83 -12.94 -5.22 19.65
N GLY A 84 -13.21 -6.14 18.71
CA GLY A 84 -14.40 -6.12 17.84
C GLY A 84 -14.38 -5.05 16.76
N LEU A 85 -13.21 -4.47 16.47
CA LEU A 85 -13.06 -3.46 15.44
C LEU A 85 -12.95 -4.09 14.05
N LYS A 86 -13.50 -3.39 13.04
CA LYS A 86 -13.35 -3.78 11.64
C LYS A 86 -11.98 -3.38 11.11
N THR A 87 -11.49 -4.16 10.15
CA THR A 87 -10.21 -3.91 9.52
C THR A 87 -10.31 -4.01 8.01
N ALA A 88 -9.61 -3.14 7.30
CA ALA A 88 -9.54 -3.19 5.85
C ALA A 88 -8.12 -2.95 5.32
N VAL A 89 -7.87 -3.45 4.12
CA VAL A 89 -6.74 -3.03 3.29
C VAL A 89 -7.27 -2.07 2.23
N ALA A 90 -6.67 -0.86 2.15
CA ALA A 90 -6.91 0.14 1.10
C ALA A 90 -5.57 0.44 0.42
N SER A 91 -5.30 -0.19 -0.70
CA SER A 91 -3.99 -0.15 -1.38
C SER A 91 -4.11 0.40 -2.79
N SER A 92 -3.07 1.10 -3.27
CA SER A 92 -2.95 1.52 -4.67
C SER A 92 -2.57 0.38 -5.63
N SER A 93 -2.35 -0.82 -5.12
CA SER A 93 -2.01 -2.00 -5.92
C SER A 93 -3.26 -2.70 -6.44
N SER A 94 -3.09 -3.52 -7.46
CA SER A 94 -4.14 -4.39 -8.00
C SER A 94 -4.61 -5.44 -7.00
N TYR A 95 -5.83 -5.91 -7.17
CA TYR A 95 -6.43 -6.95 -6.33
C TYR A 95 -5.61 -8.24 -6.28
N PRO A 96 -5.15 -8.81 -7.43
CA PRO A 96 -4.34 -10.03 -7.42
C PRO A 96 -3.04 -9.87 -6.64
N PHE A 97 -2.38 -8.72 -6.76
CA PHE A 97 -1.14 -8.45 -6.03
C PHE A 97 -1.36 -8.30 -4.52
N ILE A 98 -2.41 -7.56 -4.10
CA ILE A 98 -2.77 -7.43 -2.67
C ILE A 98 -3.02 -8.81 -2.08
N HIS A 99 -3.85 -9.64 -2.73
CA HIS A 99 -4.13 -10.99 -2.26
C HIS A 99 -2.88 -11.84 -2.15
N ALA A 100 -2.01 -11.84 -3.15
CA ALA A 100 -0.76 -12.61 -3.10
C ALA A 100 0.13 -12.21 -1.91
N VAL A 101 0.19 -10.92 -1.59
CA VAL A 101 0.93 -10.41 -0.42
C VAL A 101 0.29 -10.89 0.88
N LEU A 102 -1.01 -10.70 1.04
CA LEU A 102 -1.71 -11.07 2.27
C LEU A 102 -1.72 -12.59 2.52
N GLU A 103 -1.85 -13.39 1.46
CA GLU A 103 -1.73 -14.86 1.51
C GLU A 103 -0.32 -15.27 1.93
N LYS A 104 0.72 -14.69 1.31
CA LYS A 104 2.12 -14.95 1.65
C LYS A 104 2.42 -14.64 3.11
N LEU A 105 1.85 -13.56 3.63
CA LEU A 105 2.02 -13.14 5.02
C LEU A 105 1.11 -13.90 6.00
N GLY A 106 0.14 -14.69 5.51
CA GLY A 106 -0.79 -15.45 6.34
C GLY A 106 -1.78 -14.59 7.14
N ILE A 107 -2.11 -13.39 6.64
CA ILE A 107 -2.91 -12.40 7.36
C ILE A 107 -4.25 -12.05 6.71
N VAL A 108 -4.63 -12.68 5.60
CA VAL A 108 -5.91 -12.42 4.90
C VAL A 108 -7.11 -12.44 5.84
N ALA A 109 -7.18 -13.43 6.73
CA ALA A 109 -8.32 -13.65 7.63
C ALA A 109 -8.53 -12.54 8.67
N TYR A 110 -7.58 -11.63 8.81
CA TYR A 110 -7.75 -10.50 9.73
C TYR A 110 -8.55 -9.34 9.10
N PHE A 111 -8.73 -9.31 7.78
CA PHE A 111 -9.37 -8.19 7.10
C PHE A 111 -10.81 -8.50 6.72
N ASP A 112 -11.73 -7.60 7.09
CA ASP A 112 -13.14 -7.65 6.75
C ASP A 112 -13.39 -7.16 5.32
N LEU A 113 -12.48 -6.33 4.79
CA LEU A 113 -12.52 -5.80 3.43
C LEU A 113 -11.09 -5.66 2.86
N ILE A 114 -10.93 -6.02 1.61
CA ILE A 114 -9.75 -5.72 0.81
C ILE A 114 -10.23 -4.86 -0.36
N PHE A 115 -9.63 -3.67 -0.53
CA PHE A 115 -10.04 -2.72 -1.56
C PHE A 115 -8.84 -2.20 -2.34
N SER A 116 -8.96 -2.26 -3.67
CA SER A 116 -7.91 -1.80 -4.61
C SER A 116 -8.16 -0.37 -5.03
N GLY A 117 -7.12 0.45 -5.02
CA GLY A 117 -7.12 1.79 -5.56
C GLY A 117 -7.25 1.86 -7.09
N GLU A 118 -7.23 0.73 -7.79
CA GLU A 118 -7.57 0.68 -9.22
C GLU A 118 -9.08 0.86 -9.47
N GLU A 119 -9.91 0.69 -8.43
CA GLU A 119 -11.37 0.85 -8.52
C GLU A 119 -11.82 2.31 -8.35
N VAL A 120 -10.92 3.22 -7.92
CA VAL A 120 -11.27 4.63 -7.70
C VAL A 120 -10.80 5.52 -8.85
N LYS A 121 -11.46 6.66 -9.00
CA LYS A 121 -11.15 7.61 -10.05
C LYS A 121 -9.79 8.28 -9.85
N ASN A 122 -9.48 8.65 -8.60
CA ASN A 122 -8.26 9.37 -8.28
C ASN A 122 -7.47 8.59 -7.22
N GLY A 123 -6.24 8.20 -7.57
CA GLY A 123 -5.33 7.52 -6.64
C GLY A 123 -4.74 8.46 -5.59
N LYS A 124 -4.15 7.90 -4.52
CA LYS A 124 -3.42 8.66 -3.50
C LYS A 124 -2.45 9.66 -4.15
N PRO A 125 -2.43 10.92 -3.74
CA PRO A 125 -2.92 11.49 -2.49
C PRO A 125 -4.38 12.00 -2.50
N ALA A 126 -5.22 11.62 -3.46
CA ALA A 126 -6.66 11.84 -3.37
C ALA A 126 -7.27 10.91 -2.30
N PRO A 127 -8.35 11.33 -1.62
CA PRO A 127 -8.92 10.57 -0.50
C PRO A 127 -9.78 9.39 -0.95
N ASP A 128 -10.06 9.25 -2.23
CA ASP A 128 -11.09 8.39 -2.82
C ASP A 128 -11.01 6.94 -2.29
N VAL A 129 -9.81 6.34 -2.28
CA VAL A 129 -9.64 4.95 -1.84
C VAL A 129 -10.03 4.75 -0.38
N PHE A 130 -9.74 5.71 0.50
CA PHE A 130 -10.12 5.61 1.91
C PHE A 130 -11.60 5.88 2.14
N LEU A 131 -12.18 6.88 1.45
CA LEU A 131 -13.60 7.18 1.54
C LEU A 131 -14.46 6.01 1.05
N GLU A 132 -14.13 5.41 -0.10
CA GLU A 132 -14.86 4.25 -0.60
C GLU A 132 -14.67 3.01 0.27
N THR A 133 -13.45 2.79 0.82
CA THR A 133 -13.22 1.71 1.78
C THR A 133 -14.11 1.88 3.02
N CYS A 134 -14.19 3.10 3.56
CA CYS A 134 -15.00 3.45 4.72
C CYS A 134 -16.48 3.21 4.44
N GLU A 135 -17.00 3.67 3.29
CA GLU A 135 -18.40 3.45 2.88
C GLU A 135 -18.74 1.96 2.78
N LYS A 136 -17.85 1.16 2.15
CA LYS A 136 -18.04 -0.29 2.02
C LYS A 136 -18.02 -1.02 3.38
N LEU A 137 -17.26 -0.52 4.35
CA LEU A 137 -17.28 -1.00 5.74
C LEU A 137 -18.52 -0.55 6.51
N LYS A 138 -19.31 0.40 5.97
CA LYS A 138 -20.44 1.08 6.63
C LYS A 138 -20.01 1.82 7.90
N GLU A 139 -18.89 2.51 7.79
CA GLU A 139 -18.31 3.39 8.82
C GLU A 139 -18.29 4.83 8.32
N THR A 140 -17.92 5.78 9.19
CA THR A 140 -17.70 7.18 8.82
C THR A 140 -16.20 7.55 8.94
N PRO A 141 -15.70 8.52 8.16
CA PRO A 141 -14.30 8.91 8.20
C PRO A 141 -13.79 9.24 9.60
N GLU A 142 -14.62 9.89 10.42
CA GLU A 142 -14.28 10.34 11.78
C GLU A 142 -14.02 9.16 12.72
N THR A 143 -14.64 8.00 12.47
CA THR A 143 -14.48 6.78 13.29
C THR A 143 -13.34 5.88 12.80
N CYS A 144 -12.66 6.26 11.71
CA CYS A 144 -11.63 5.45 11.08
C CYS A 144 -10.21 5.91 11.44
N VAL A 145 -9.35 4.95 11.71
CA VAL A 145 -7.90 5.19 11.82
C VAL A 145 -7.20 4.54 10.63
N VAL A 146 -6.43 5.33 9.90
CA VAL A 146 -5.56 4.85 8.82
C VAL A 146 -4.15 4.65 9.35
N ILE A 147 -3.53 3.51 9.04
CA ILE A 147 -2.10 3.27 9.27
C ILE A 147 -1.41 3.33 7.91
N GLU A 148 -0.46 4.23 7.75
CA GLU A 148 0.20 4.51 6.47
C GLU A 148 1.69 4.75 6.62
N ASP A 149 2.47 4.35 5.60
CA ASP A 149 3.92 4.51 5.56
C ASP A 149 4.43 5.41 4.42
N SER A 150 3.52 6.02 3.67
CA SER A 150 3.85 6.90 2.55
C SER A 150 3.30 8.32 2.72
N ALA A 151 4.05 9.32 2.25
CA ALA A 151 3.61 10.71 2.26
C ALA A 151 2.27 10.90 1.54
N ASN A 152 2.08 10.25 0.38
CA ASN A 152 0.83 10.32 -0.39
C ASN A 152 -0.33 9.65 0.35
N GLY A 153 -0.09 8.54 1.06
CA GLY A 153 -1.12 7.88 1.84
C GLY A 153 -1.54 8.69 3.07
N VAL A 154 -0.58 9.28 3.78
CA VAL A 154 -0.87 10.21 4.89
C VAL A 154 -1.70 11.39 4.41
N LEU A 155 -1.34 12.01 3.28
CA LEU A 155 -2.12 13.12 2.71
C LEU A 155 -3.53 12.68 2.30
N ALA A 156 -3.69 11.48 1.75
CA ALA A 156 -4.99 10.93 1.40
C ALA A 156 -5.88 10.71 2.63
N ALA A 157 -5.33 10.18 3.73
CA ALA A 157 -6.05 10.00 5.00
C ALA A 157 -6.50 11.33 5.60
N VAL A 158 -5.59 12.32 5.64
CA VAL A 158 -5.92 13.68 6.12
C VAL A 158 -7.03 14.33 5.28
N ARG A 159 -6.95 14.20 3.94
CA ARG A 159 -7.98 14.73 3.03
C ARG A 159 -9.31 13.98 3.14
N ALA A 160 -9.28 12.73 3.56
CA ALA A 160 -10.49 11.95 3.86
C ALA A 160 -11.14 12.35 5.21
N GLY A 161 -10.49 13.19 6.03
CA GLY A 161 -10.95 13.53 7.37
C GLY A 161 -10.74 12.40 8.40
N MET A 162 -9.85 11.45 8.10
CA MET A 162 -9.55 10.32 8.97
C MET A 162 -8.36 10.58 9.88
N THR A 163 -8.37 9.98 11.07
CA THR A 163 -7.18 9.93 11.92
C THR A 163 -6.11 9.08 11.24
N CYS A 164 -4.88 9.60 11.16
CA CYS A 164 -3.76 8.92 10.53
C CYS A 164 -2.64 8.63 11.51
N LEU A 165 -2.25 7.35 11.60
CA LEU A 165 -1.03 6.89 12.27
C LEU A 165 0.03 6.63 11.20
N GLY A 166 1.08 7.44 11.17
CA GLY A 166 2.24 7.22 10.30
C GLY A 166 3.10 6.07 10.82
N TYR A 167 3.47 5.15 9.94
CA TYR A 167 4.47 4.12 10.23
C TYR A 167 5.76 4.43 9.51
N GLN A 168 6.83 4.69 10.26
CA GLN A 168 8.17 4.90 9.69
C GLN A 168 8.77 3.57 9.26
N ASN A 169 8.40 3.14 8.06
CA ASN A 169 8.83 1.87 7.49
C ASN A 169 10.28 1.99 6.97
N PRO A 170 11.23 1.21 7.52
CA PRO A 170 12.64 1.30 7.11
C PRO A 170 12.88 0.90 5.65
N THR A 171 11.91 0.26 4.99
CA THR A 171 12.03 -0.20 3.60
C THR A 171 11.35 0.74 2.58
N SER A 172 10.61 1.75 3.03
CA SER A 172 9.89 2.70 2.15
C SER A 172 10.73 3.94 1.76
N GLY A 173 12.00 3.99 2.16
CA GLY A 173 12.84 5.18 1.99
C GLY A 173 12.40 6.35 2.87
N GLU A 174 12.90 7.54 2.59
CA GLU A 174 12.48 8.75 3.30
C GLU A 174 11.08 9.16 2.86
N GLN A 175 10.15 9.20 3.82
CA GLN A 175 8.77 9.61 3.63
C GLN A 175 8.43 10.75 4.59
N ASP A 176 7.79 11.80 4.11
CA ASP A 176 7.26 12.86 4.97
C ASP A 176 5.93 12.41 5.60
N LEU A 177 6.00 11.99 6.84
CA LEU A 177 4.84 11.58 7.64
C LEU A 177 4.36 12.68 8.60
N SER A 178 4.88 13.91 8.49
CA SER A 178 4.62 15.01 9.44
C SER A 178 3.15 15.45 9.53
N LYS A 179 2.33 15.06 8.56
CA LYS A 179 0.88 15.34 8.57
C LYS A 179 0.05 14.26 9.29
N ALA A 180 0.65 13.14 9.69
CA ALA A 180 -0.03 12.14 10.50
C ALA A 180 -0.27 12.65 11.93
N ASN A 181 -1.34 12.16 12.58
CA ASN A 181 -1.69 12.54 13.96
C ASN A 181 -0.68 12.00 14.99
N ALA A 182 -0.05 10.87 14.67
CA ALA A 182 1.09 10.32 15.39
C ALA A 182 1.98 9.54 14.45
N VAL A 183 3.24 9.31 14.81
CA VAL A 183 4.18 8.49 14.03
C VAL A 183 4.81 7.45 14.93
N ILE A 184 4.85 6.21 14.48
CA ILE A 184 5.53 5.08 15.11
C ILE A 184 6.57 4.47 14.18
N ASN A 185 7.50 3.72 14.74
CA ASN A 185 8.48 2.90 14.00
C ASN A 185 8.43 1.41 14.40
N ASP A 186 7.57 1.04 15.36
CA ASP A 186 7.46 -0.32 15.86
C ASP A 186 6.00 -0.62 16.28
N PHE A 187 5.37 -1.59 15.63
CA PHE A 187 4.00 -2.01 15.96
C PHE A 187 3.86 -2.67 17.33
N ARG A 188 4.96 -3.14 17.93
CA ARG A 188 4.95 -3.73 19.29
C ARG A 188 4.68 -2.72 20.40
N THR A 189 4.72 -1.44 20.07
CA THR A 189 4.48 -0.34 21.02
C THR A 189 3.03 0.10 21.11
N ILE A 190 2.15 -0.48 20.30
CA ILE A 190 0.74 -0.10 20.20
C ILE A 190 -0.18 -1.33 20.17
N ASP A 191 -1.43 -1.10 20.52
CA ASP A 191 -2.53 -2.07 20.49
C ASP A 191 -3.83 -1.39 20.03
N ALA A 192 -4.96 -2.10 20.12
CA ALA A 192 -6.27 -1.56 19.76
C ALA A 192 -6.67 -0.34 20.64
N ASP A 193 -6.36 -0.38 21.94
CA ASP A 193 -6.70 0.70 22.85
C ASP A 193 -5.94 1.98 22.48
N PHE A 194 -4.67 1.87 22.06
CA PHE A 194 -3.91 3.01 21.53
C PHE A 194 -4.61 3.63 20.31
N LEU A 195 -5.09 2.83 19.38
CA LEU A 195 -5.77 3.32 18.18
C LEU A 195 -7.10 4.00 18.51
N ILE A 196 -7.87 3.44 19.44
CA ILE A 196 -9.12 4.04 19.92
C ILE A 196 -8.85 5.42 20.54
N HIS A 197 -7.90 5.50 21.45
CA HIS A 197 -7.55 6.79 22.10
C HIS A 197 -6.96 7.81 21.10
N LEU A 198 -6.28 7.34 20.03
CA LEU A 198 -5.77 8.24 19.00
C LEU A 198 -6.92 8.88 18.21
N SER A 199 -7.98 8.11 17.89
CA SER A 199 -9.17 8.64 17.20
C SER A 199 -9.93 9.64 18.07
N GLU A 200 -10.15 9.34 19.35
CA GLU A 200 -10.87 10.23 20.29
C GLU A 200 -10.21 11.60 20.48
N LYS A 201 -8.88 11.67 20.44
CA LYS A 201 -8.15 12.95 20.58
C LYS A 201 -8.36 13.87 19.37
N ASN A 202 -8.71 13.34 18.23
CA ASN A 202 -8.99 14.13 17.03
C ASN A 202 -10.36 14.80 17.09
N ASP A 203 -11.33 14.20 17.79
CA ASP A 203 -12.69 14.76 17.97
C ASP A 203 -12.73 16.02 18.86
N ILE A 204 -11.65 16.30 19.61
CA ILE A 204 -11.59 17.42 20.57
C ILE A 204 -11.08 18.73 19.92
N VAL A 205 -10.61 18.70 18.68
CA VAL A 205 -9.92 19.84 18.02
C VAL A 205 -10.79 20.52 16.94
N HIS A 206 -12.12 20.37 16.98
CA HIS A 206 -13.06 21.07 16.07
C HIS A 206 -14.00 22.01 16.81
#